data_63ac077572e8cb8586458a3be4734d47
#
_entry.id   63ac077572e8cb8586458a3be4734d47
#
_cell.length_a   1.000
_cell.length_b   1.000
_cell.length_c   1.000
_cell.angle_alpha   90.00
_cell.angle_beta   90.00
_cell.angle_gamma   90.00
#
_symmetry.space_group_name_H-M   'P 1'
#
loop_
_entity.id
_entity.type
_entity.pdbx_description
1 polymer ?
#
loop_
_entity_poly.entity_id
_entity_poly.type
_entity_poly.pdbx_seq_one_letter_code
_entity_poly.pdbx_strand_id
1 'polypeptide(L)'
;IKAFIFDLYDYFNLPPTSNYNQRLEDINFVGPQEVNLELLQKHIDLVTSGQENTLEKPLVHYKENEIRSETIGFDEISVIIIEGTYTMLLDVDFKVFIDRDFKETFQNRMERGRDEMSPFVENVLEIEHKKKKKDKINADLFVDKEYNVAANPS
;
A
#
# COMPACT_ATOMS: atom_id res chain seq x y z
N ILE A 1 17.61 4.70 -15.57
CA ILE A 1 16.69 5.16 -14.51
C ILE A 1 16.75 4.16 -13.37
N LYS A 2 17.10 4.63 -12.17
CA LYS A 2 17.12 3.83 -10.96
C LYS A 2 15.87 4.16 -10.14
N ALA A 3 15.06 3.16 -9.82
CA ALA A 3 13.83 3.32 -9.05
C ALA A 3 13.95 2.70 -7.66
N PHE A 4 13.26 3.28 -6.67
CA PHE A 4 13.06 2.70 -5.35
C PHE A 4 11.57 2.49 -5.11
N ILE A 5 11.21 1.39 -4.45
CA ILE A 5 9.82 1.04 -4.15
C ILE A 5 9.59 1.13 -2.63
N PHE A 6 8.64 1.98 -2.22
CA PHE A 6 8.07 1.94 -0.88
C PHE A 6 6.86 1.02 -0.88
N ASP A 7 6.88 -0.01 -0.04
CA ASP A 7 5.73 -0.87 0.23
C ASP A 7 4.93 -0.31 1.40
N LEU A 8 3.66 0.00 1.19
CA LEU A 8 2.75 0.49 2.23
C LEU A 8 2.63 -0.48 3.41
N TYR A 9 2.80 -1.78 3.18
CA TYR A 9 2.74 -2.81 4.23
C TYR A 9 3.77 -2.60 5.33
N ASP A 10 4.94 -2.03 5.01
CA ASP A 10 5.96 -1.72 6.00
C ASP A 10 5.52 -0.62 6.98
N TYR A 11 4.52 0.18 6.61
CA TYR A 11 4.02 1.31 7.38
C TYR A 11 2.74 1.03 8.16
N PHE A 12 2.31 -0.23 8.28
CA PHE A 12 1.21 -0.60 9.17
C PHE A 12 1.59 -0.35 10.62
N ASN A 13 0.63 0.14 11.42
CA ASN A 13 0.85 0.43 12.85
C ASN A 13 1.05 -0.84 13.68
N LEU A 14 0.51 -1.96 13.22
CA LEU A 14 0.61 -3.27 13.86
C LEU A 14 1.24 -4.28 12.91
N PRO A 15 2.05 -5.23 13.43
CA PRO A 15 2.56 -6.32 12.61
C PRO A 15 1.44 -7.24 12.14
N PRO A 16 1.66 -8.08 11.11
CA PRO A 16 0.60 -8.72 10.33
C PRO A 16 -0.44 -9.51 11.15
N THR A 17 0.02 -10.39 12.04
CA THR A 17 -0.88 -11.20 12.88
C THR A 17 -1.65 -10.34 13.88
N SER A 18 -0.99 -9.35 14.48
CA SER A 18 -1.63 -8.43 15.43
C SER A 18 -2.68 -7.56 14.72
N ASN A 19 -2.38 -7.09 13.50
CA ASN A 19 -3.34 -6.35 12.68
C ASN A 19 -4.56 -7.21 12.31
N TYR A 20 -4.32 -8.46 11.92
CA TYR A 20 -5.40 -9.43 11.65
C TYR A 20 -6.30 -9.65 12.86
N ASN A 21 -5.72 -9.85 14.05
CA ASN A 21 -6.48 -10.04 15.29
C ASN A 21 -7.29 -8.79 15.65
N GLN A 22 -6.73 -7.59 15.46
CA GLN A 22 -7.46 -6.35 15.68
C GLN A 22 -8.66 -6.19 14.74
N ARG A 23 -8.53 -6.62 13.48
CA ARG A 23 -9.64 -6.67 12.53
C ARG A 23 -10.72 -7.69 12.92
N LEU A 24 -10.32 -8.83 13.54
CA LEU A 24 -11.27 -9.81 14.08
C LEU A 24 -12.07 -9.26 15.26
N GLU A 25 -11.44 -8.47 16.13
CA GLU A 25 -12.09 -7.84 17.26
C GLU A 25 -13.04 -6.72 16.84
N ASP A 26 -12.62 -5.90 15.88
CA ASP A 26 -13.41 -4.79 15.34
C ASP A 26 -13.19 -4.66 13.82
N ILE A 27 -14.17 -5.07 13.05
CA ILE A 27 -14.14 -4.97 11.58
C ILE A 27 -14.08 -3.51 11.09
N ASN A 28 -14.53 -2.54 11.88
CA ASN A 28 -14.45 -1.12 11.52
C ASN A 28 -13.01 -0.58 11.59
N PHE A 29 -12.11 -1.34 12.20
CA PHE A 29 -10.68 -1.04 12.20
C PHE A 29 -10.07 -1.12 10.78
N VAL A 30 -10.66 -1.90 9.88
CA VAL A 30 -10.20 -2.00 8.48
C VAL A 30 -10.27 -0.65 7.78
N GLY A 31 -9.13 -0.12 7.37
CA GLY A 31 -9.08 1.15 6.66
C GLY A 31 -7.73 1.87 6.73
N PRO A 32 -7.65 3.12 6.22
CA PRO A 32 -6.42 3.90 6.20
C PRO A 32 -5.78 4.13 7.58
N GLN A 33 -6.57 4.10 8.65
CA GLN A 33 -6.11 4.25 10.04
C GLN A 33 -5.19 3.10 10.51
N GLU A 34 -5.17 1.97 9.79
CA GLU A 34 -4.25 0.87 10.06
C GLU A 34 -2.80 1.22 9.67
N VAL A 35 -2.62 2.25 8.86
CA VAL A 35 -1.33 2.61 8.24
C VAL A 35 -0.86 3.97 8.74
N ASN A 36 0.42 4.09 9.04
CA ASN A 36 1.06 5.35 9.36
C ASN A 36 1.39 6.14 8.07
N LEU A 37 0.34 6.66 7.42
CA LEU A 37 0.47 7.44 6.19
C LEU A 37 1.27 8.73 6.40
N GLU A 38 1.21 9.32 7.59
CA GLU A 38 1.97 10.53 7.94
C GLU A 38 3.47 10.25 7.92
N LEU A 39 3.91 9.14 8.51
CA LEU A 39 5.31 8.73 8.48
C LEU A 39 5.77 8.42 7.05
N LEU A 40 4.96 7.71 6.27
CA LEU A 40 5.26 7.40 4.87
C LEU A 40 5.40 8.69 4.05
N GLN A 41 4.47 9.63 4.19
CA GLN A 41 4.55 10.94 3.51
C GLN A 41 5.82 11.69 3.89
N LYS A 42 6.13 11.75 5.19
CA LYS A 42 7.38 12.39 5.65
C LYS A 42 8.61 11.76 5.01
N HIS A 43 8.65 10.43 4.87
CA HIS A 43 9.77 9.74 4.24
C HIS A 43 9.87 10.05 2.74
N ILE A 44 8.74 10.10 2.04
CA ILE A 44 8.67 10.51 0.63
C ILE A 44 9.24 11.93 0.48
N ASP A 45 8.80 12.87 1.31
CA ASP A 45 9.20 14.27 1.27
C ASP A 45 10.71 14.43 1.54
N LEU A 46 11.26 13.70 2.51
CA LEU A 46 12.70 13.72 2.82
C LEU A 46 13.55 13.26 1.63
N VAL A 47 13.13 12.16 1.00
CA VAL A 47 13.86 11.59 -0.15
C VAL A 47 13.74 12.48 -1.38
N THR A 48 12.55 12.99 -1.68
CA THR A 48 12.29 13.84 -2.85
C THR A 48 12.94 15.21 -2.73
N SER A 49 13.07 15.74 -1.51
CA SER A 49 13.79 17.02 -1.28
C SER A 49 15.30 16.92 -1.44
N GLY A 50 15.85 15.69 -1.45
CA GLY A 50 17.31 15.46 -1.50
C GLY A 50 18.05 15.92 -0.24
N GLN A 51 17.36 16.16 0.87
CA GLN A 51 17.98 16.59 2.13
C GLN A 51 18.74 15.44 2.80
N GLU A 52 18.31 14.22 2.59
CA GLU A 52 18.89 13.03 3.19
C GLU A 52 19.22 11.99 2.11
N ASN A 53 20.43 11.45 2.17
CA ASN A 53 20.87 10.37 1.28
C ASN A 53 20.60 8.98 1.87
N THR A 54 20.24 8.91 3.13
CA THR A 54 19.87 7.67 3.85
C THR A 54 18.60 7.89 4.64
N LEU A 55 17.82 6.84 4.81
CA LEU A 55 16.59 6.87 5.57
C LEU A 55 16.48 5.62 6.45
N GLU A 56 16.11 5.81 7.70
CA GLU A 56 15.65 4.73 8.56
C GLU A 56 14.15 4.59 8.42
N LYS A 57 13.70 3.43 7.91
CA LYS A 57 12.28 3.12 7.70
C LYS A 57 11.86 1.83 8.39
N PRO A 58 10.56 1.64 8.66
CA PRO A 58 10.05 0.34 9.13
C PRO A 58 10.16 -0.73 8.04
N LEU A 59 10.36 -1.97 8.47
CA LEU A 59 10.34 -3.17 7.66
C LEU A 59 9.56 -4.27 8.37
N VAL A 60 8.53 -4.81 7.71
CA VAL A 60 7.70 -5.87 8.26
C VAL A 60 8.36 -7.23 8.08
N HIS A 61 8.50 -7.95 9.19
CA HIS A 61 8.94 -9.34 9.24
C HIS A 61 7.72 -10.25 9.47
N TYR A 62 7.16 -10.80 8.39
CA TYR A 62 5.90 -11.56 8.42
C TYR A 62 5.97 -12.80 9.32
N LYS A 63 7.03 -13.59 9.21
CA LYS A 63 7.16 -14.85 9.95
C LYS A 63 7.29 -14.65 11.46
N GLU A 64 8.00 -13.59 11.82
CA GLU A 64 8.27 -13.23 13.21
C GLU A 64 7.15 -12.37 13.82
N ASN A 65 6.20 -11.91 13.02
CA ASN A 65 5.15 -10.96 13.41
C ASN A 65 5.73 -9.71 14.09
N GLU A 66 6.73 -9.10 13.46
CA GLU A 66 7.44 -7.93 13.98
C GLU A 66 7.56 -6.83 12.92
N ILE A 67 7.71 -5.61 13.40
CA ILE A 67 8.13 -4.46 12.60
C ILE A 67 9.50 -4.02 13.15
N ARG A 68 10.52 -4.04 12.30
CA ARG A 68 11.88 -3.60 12.62
C ARG A 68 12.22 -2.35 11.83
N SER A 69 13.36 -1.73 12.15
CA SER A 69 13.94 -0.67 11.33
C SER A 69 14.97 -1.23 10.36
N GLU A 70 15.02 -0.64 9.16
CA GLU A 70 16.13 -0.80 8.22
C GLU A 70 16.61 0.57 7.74
N THR A 71 17.92 0.68 7.47
CA THR A 71 18.51 1.86 6.86
C THR A 71 18.69 1.62 5.37
N ILE A 72 18.15 2.51 4.54
CA ILE A 72 18.26 2.46 3.08
C ILE A 72 18.97 3.71 2.56
N GLY A 73 19.73 3.55 1.47
CA GLY A 73 20.41 4.64 0.76
C GLY A 73 19.67 5.01 -0.53
N PHE A 74 19.65 6.30 -0.84
CA PHE A 74 18.95 6.87 -2.01
C PHE A 74 19.88 7.47 -3.04
N ASP A 75 21.13 7.04 -3.09
CA ASP A 75 22.08 7.52 -4.09
C ASP A 75 21.60 7.15 -5.51
N GLU A 76 21.57 8.16 -6.39
CA GLU A 76 21.20 8.01 -7.81
C GLU A 76 19.75 7.55 -8.07
N ILE A 77 18.84 7.63 -7.10
CA ILE A 77 17.42 7.31 -7.32
C ILE A 77 16.76 8.43 -8.12
N SER A 78 16.16 8.07 -9.25
CA SER A 78 15.46 8.98 -10.15
C SER A 78 13.94 8.93 -9.99
N VAL A 79 13.40 7.79 -9.54
CA VAL A 79 11.97 7.54 -9.42
C VAL A 79 11.68 6.82 -8.12
N ILE A 80 10.68 7.30 -7.39
CA ILE A 80 10.12 6.62 -6.22
C ILE A 80 8.73 6.09 -6.61
N ILE A 81 8.52 4.81 -6.39
CA ILE A 81 7.23 4.13 -6.58
C ILE A 81 6.70 3.77 -5.21
N ILE A 82 5.46 4.16 -4.92
CA ILE A 82 4.78 3.79 -3.69
C ILE A 82 3.63 2.86 -4.06
N GLU A 83 3.63 1.66 -3.53
CA GLU A 83 2.58 0.68 -3.77
C GLU A 83 1.80 0.34 -2.50
N GLY A 84 0.50 0.08 -2.65
CA GLY A 84 -0.36 -0.37 -1.57
C GLY A 84 -1.80 0.13 -1.67
N THR A 85 -2.64 -0.37 -0.77
CA THR A 85 -4.10 -0.18 -0.82
C THR A 85 -4.54 1.28 -0.67
N TYR A 86 -3.84 2.07 0.14
CA TYR A 86 -4.24 3.44 0.49
C TYR A 86 -3.28 4.52 -0.04
N THR A 87 -2.41 4.19 -1.00
CA THR A 87 -1.42 5.11 -1.55
C THR A 87 -2.02 6.31 -2.28
N MET A 88 -3.28 6.20 -2.72
CA MET A 88 -4.02 7.32 -3.34
C MET A 88 -4.23 8.51 -2.41
N LEU A 89 -4.10 8.31 -1.08
CA LEU A 89 -4.22 9.36 -0.06
C LEU A 89 -2.95 10.19 0.14
N LEU A 90 -1.83 9.74 -0.43
CA LEU A 90 -0.54 10.43 -0.33
C LEU A 90 -0.47 11.60 -1.31
N ASP A 91 0.34 12.60 -0.96
CA ASP A 91 0.69 13.71 -1.86
C ASP A 91 1.92 13.32 -2.68
N VAL A 92 1.72 13.06 -3.96
CA VAL A 92 2.75 12.60 -4.90
C VAL A 92 2.51 13.21 -6.29
N ASP A 93 3.54 13.26 -7.12
CA ASP A 93 3.50 13.89 -8.44
C ASP A 93 2.53 13.21 -9.41
N PHE A 94 2.34 11.89 -9.28
CA PHE A 94 1.55 11.11 -10.25
C PHE A 94 0.89 9.89 -9.59
N LYS A 95 -0.40 9.71 -9.85
CA LYS A 95 -1.23 8.66 -9.23
C LYS A 95 -1.81 7.71 -10.27
N VAL A 96 -1.56 6.42 -10.09
CA VAL A 96 -2.09 5.35 -10.93
C VAL A 96 -3.07 4.50 -10.13
N PHE A 97 -4.30 4.38 -10.59
CA PHE A 97 -5.30 3.51 -9.98
C PHE A 97 -5.46 2.22 -10.79
N ILE A 98 -5.18 1.09 -10.16
CA ILE A 98 -5.43 -0.24 -10.76
C ILE A 98 -6.88 -0.61 -10.49
N ASP A 99 -7.71 -0.50 -11.54
CA ASP A 99 -9.16 -0.71 -11.48
C ASP A 99 -9.50 -2.19 -11.67
N ARG A 100 -9.28 -2.97 -10.62
CA ARG A 100 -9.64 -4.38 -10.55
C ARG A 100 -10.56 -4.63 -9.37
N ASP A 101 -11.58 -5.46 -9.58
CA ASP A 101 -12.40 -5.97 -8.49
C ASP A 101 -11.58 -6.94 -7.62
N PHE A 102 -11.86 -6.97 -6.31
CA PHE A 102 -11.19 -7.91 -5.41
C PHE A 102 -11.47 -9.38 -5.78
N LYS A 103 -12.61 -9.68 -6.41
CA LYS A 103 -12.95 -11.00 -6.92
C LYS A 103 -12.09 -11.41 -8.11
N GLU A 104 -11.73 -10.47 -8.97
CA GLU A 104 -10.85 -10.70 -10.12
C GLU A 104 -9.41 -11.01 -9.67
N THR A 105 -9.00 -10.49 -8.53
CA THR A 105 -7.68 -10.75 -7.94
C THR A 105 -7.65 -11.94 -6.98
N PHE A 106 -8.82 -12.51 -6.67
CA PHE A 106 -8.98 -13.59 -5.70
C PHE A 106 -8.11 -14.82 -6.04
N GLN A 107 -8.14 -15.27 -7.29
CA GLN A 107 -7.37 -16.43 -7.73
C GLN A 107 -5.85 -16.17 -7.62
N ASN A 108 -5.41 -14.99 -8.01
CA ASN A 108 -4.00 -14.60 -7.89
C ASN A 108 -3.54 -14.54 -6.43
N ARG A 109 -4.42 -14.18 -5.50
CA ARG A 109 -4.15 -14.17 -4.06
C ARG A 109 -4.04 -15.57 -3.48
N MET A 110 -4.95 -16.48 -3.89
CA MET A 110 -4.89 -17.90 -3.52
C MET A 110 -3.57 -18.54 -3.99
N GLU A 111 -3.15 -18.27 -5.22
CA GLU A 111 -1.90 -18.80 -5.79
C GLU A 111 -0.65 -18.26 -5.06
N ARG A 112 -0.70 -17.03 -4.52
CA ARG A 112 0.40 -16.47 -3.70
C ARG A 112 0.54 -17.15 -2.34
N GLY A 113 -0.52 -17.80 -1.84
CA GLY A 113 -0.50 -18.57 -0.57
C GLY A 113 -0.16 -17.76 0.68
N ARG A 114 -0.29 -16.43 0.62
CA ARG A 114 0.02 -15.54 1.77
C ARG A 114 -1.16 -15.41 2.74
N ASP A 115 -2.39 -15.53 2.22
CA ASP A 115 -3.61 -15.34 2.99
C ASP A 115 -4.39 -16.65 3.07
N GLU A 116 -4.79 -17.07 4.27
CA GLU A 116 -5.86 -18.08 4.43
C GLU A 116 -7.18 -17.44 3.96
N MET A 117 -7.67 -17.90 2.82
CA MET A 117 -8.93 -17.40 2.27
C MET A 117 -10.10 -17.94 3.08
N SER A 118 -10.57 -17.10 3.99
CA SER A 118 -11.76 -17.34 4.82
C SER A 118 -12.86 -16.33 4.47
N PRO A 119 -14.15 -16.59 4.84
CA PRO A 119 -15.22 -15.60 4.68
C PRO A 119 -14.90 -14.26 5.37
N PHE A 120 -14.15 -14.29 6.44
CA PHE A 120 -13.69 -13.06 7.12
C PHE A 120 -12.72 -12.27 6.25
N VAL A 121 -11.70 -12.92 5.67
CA VAL A 121 -10.73 -12.27 4.76
C VAL A 121 -11.44 -11.70 3.55
N GLU A 122 -12.41 -12.42 2.98
CA GLU A 122 -13.23 -11.92 1.85
C GLU A 122 -13.98 -10.65 2.24
N ASN A 123 -14.59 -10.59 3.42
CA ASN A 123 -15.26 -9.39 3.94
C ASN A 123 -14.28 -8.22 4.13
N VAL A 124 -13.08 -8.47 4.66
CA VAL A 124 -12.03 -7.45 4.78
C VAL A 124 -11.67 -6.86 3.40
N LEU A 125 -11.46 -7.73 2.40
CA LEU A 125 -11.12 -7.31 1.04
C LEU A 125 -12.24 -6.48 0.39
N GLU A 126 -13.49 -6.83 0.66
CA GLU A 126 -14.65 -6.05 0.18
C GLU A 126 -14.69 -4.65 0.80
N ILE A 127 -14.42 -4.54 2.11
CA ILE A 127 -14.36 -3.26 2.82
C ILE A 127 -13.21 -2.39 2.30
N GLU A 128 -12.02 -2.97 2.16
CA GLU A 128 -10.85 -2.28 1.58
C GLU A 128 -11.15 -1.78 0.16
N HIS A 129 -11.78 -2.63 -0.67
CA HIS A 129 -12.16 -2.28 -2.04
C HIS A 129 -13.14 -1.10 -2.08
N LYS A 130 -14.19 -1.13 -1.24
CA LYS A 130 -15.16 -0.02 -1.13
C LYS A 130 -14.50 1.28 -0.69
N LYS A 131 -13.55 1.22 0.25
CA LYS A 131 -12.82 2.39 0.73
C LYS A 131 -11.92 2.97 -0.35
N LYS A 132 -11.06 2.16 -0.97
CA LYS A 132 -10.13 2.63 -2.01
C LYS A 132 -10.84 3.15 -3.27
N LYS A 133 -12.01 2.59 -3.61
CA LYS A 133 -12.76 3.01 -4.80
C LYS A 133 -13.22 4.46 -4.74
N LYS A 134 -13.42 5.01 -3.54
CA LYS A 134 -13.76 6.42 -3.35
C LYS A 134 -12.62 7.35 -3.79
N ASP A 135 -11.38 6.89 -3.66
CA ASP A 135 -10.19 7.69 -3.97
C ASP A 135 -9.79 7.62 -5.45
N LYS A 136 -10.50 6.79 -6.23
CA LYS A 136 -10.30 6.65 -7.69
C LYS A 136 -10.34 7.99 -8.43
N ILE A 137 -11.17 8.92 -7.97
CA ILE A 137 -11.32 10.26 -8.57
C ILE A 137 -10.00 11.05 -8.54
N ASN A 138 -9.08 10.73 -7.63
CA ASN A 138 -7.79 11.40 -7.48
C ASN A 138 -6.69 10.83 -8.38
N ALA A 139 -6.99 9.81 -9.19
CA ALA A 139 -6.00 9.19 -10.08
C ALA A 139 -5.77 10.02 -11.34
N ASP A 140 -4.53 10.06 -11.80
CA ASP A 140 -4.16 10.63 -13.09
C ASP A 140 -4.35 9.61 -14.22
N LEU A 141 -4.08 8.33 -13.92
CA LEU A 141 -4.28 7.20 -14.84
C LEU A 141 -5.05 6.05 -14.19
N PHE A 142 -5.80 5.35 -15.04
CA PHE A 142 -6.44 4.07 -14.72
C PHE A 142 -5.80 2.93 -15.50
N VAL A 143 -5.63 1.78 -14.84
CA VAL A 143 -5.21 0.53 -15.47
C VAL A 143 -6.30 -0.51 -15.21
N ASP A 144 -6.93 -1.02 -16.28
CA ASP A 144 -7.97 -2.03 -16.18
C ASP A 144 -7.42 -3.47 -16.04
N LYS A 145 -8.32 -4.45 -16.00
CA LYS A 145 -7.96 -5.87 -15.85
C LYS A 145 -7.24 -6.46 -17.07
N GLU A 146 -7.41 -5.87 -18.25
CA GLU A 146 -6.71 -6.22 -19.48
C GLU A 146 -5.40 -5.43 -19.65
N TYR A 147 -4.98 -4.66 -18.64
CA TYR A 147 -3.82 -3.77 -18.65
C TYR A 147 -3.93 -2.61 -19.65
N ASN A 148 -5.14 -2.26 -20.10
CA ASN A 148 -5.33 -1.03 -20.84
C ASN A 148 -5.18 0.18 -19.92
N VAL A 149 -4.54 1.22 -20.43
CA VAL A 149 -4.27 2.46 -19.72
C VAL A 149 -5.14 3.59 -20.27
N ALA A 150 -5.81 4.30 -19.38
CA ALA A 150 -6.62 5.46 -19.72
C ALA A 150 -6.32 6.62 -18.77
N ALA A 151 -6.21 7.84 -19.32
CA ALA A 151 -6.10 9.04 -18.50
C ALA A 151 -7.43 9.35 -17.81
N ASN A 152 -7.37 9.97 -16.62
CA ASN A 152 -8.56 10.49 -15.98
C ASN A 152 -9.10 11.67 -16.80
N PRO A 153 -10.37 11.65 -17.21
CA PRO A 153 -10.95 12.72 -18.04
C PRO A 153 -11.25 14.02 -17.27
N SER A 154 -11.05 14.05 -15.95
CA SER A 154 -11.32 15.24 -15.12
C SER A 154 -10.22 16.28 -15.20
#